data_c64333d284a0ab7183b047a423b9c730
#
_entry.id   c64333d284a0ab7183b047a423b9c730
#
_cell.length_a   1.000
_cell.length_b   1.000
_cell.length_c   1.000
_cell.angle_alpha   90.00
_cell.angle_beta   90.00
_cell.angle_gamma   90.00
#
_symmetry.space_group_name_H-M   'P 1'
#
loop_
_entity.id
_entity.type
_entity.pdbx_description
1 polymer ?
#
loop_
_entity_poly.entity_id
_entity_poly.type
_entity_poly.pdbx_seq_one_letter_code
_entity_poly.pdbx_strand_id
1 'polypeptide(L)'
;MKFMIPILVAALPVAAVAQSQSAQAPGASGVLQPKTTEVMVMVTPKQGITRQQIMAVMPSEIRETVKLYLDGKIRQWYSRGDGRGVILMIDAKTADEARAVMETLPLSKEQLVDDEYIPLGPLMPLMGLIGPPAQR
;
A
#
# COMPACT_ATOMS: atom_id res chain seq x y z
N MET A 1 -33.31 -66.00 7.30
CA MET A 1 -31.90 -65.87 7.72
C MET A 1 -31.56 -64.41 7.68
N LYS A 2 -31.45 -63.75 8.86
CA LYS A 2 -31.14 -62.33 8.99
C LYS A 2 -29.66 -62.24 9.34
N PHE A 3 -28.84 -61.72 8.46
CA PHE A 3 -27.45 -61.38 8.78
C PHE A 3 -27.41 -59.91 9.23
N MET A 4 -27.20 -59.71 10.52
CA MET A 4 -26.87 -58.41 11.11
C MET A 4 -25.35 -58.21 10.96
N ILE A 5 -24.96 -57.18 10.27
CA ILE A 5 -23.58 -56.73 10.21
C ILE A 5 -23.44 -55.55 11.22
N PRO A 6 -22.55 -55.66 12.21
CA PRO A 6 -22.30 -54.55 13.12
C PRO A 6 -21.40 -53.51 12.41
N ILE A 7 -21.89 -52.26 12.38
CA ILE A 7 -21.12 -51.12 11.92
C ILE A 7 -20.11 -50.73 13.01
N LEU A 8 -18.86 -50.95 12.76
CA LEU A 8 -17.76 -50.49 13.61
C LEU A 8 -17.51 -49.00 13.35
N VAL A 9 -17.93 -48.14 14.29
CA VAL A 9 -17.60 -46.72 14.26
C VAL A 9 -16.17 -46.55 14.79
N ALA A 10 -15.24 -46.32 13.90
CA ALA A 10 -13.88 -45.96 14.28
C ALA A 10 -13.84 -44.46 14.59
N ALA A 11 -13.70 -44.11 15.86
CA ALA A 11 -13.41 -42.76 16.29
C ALA A 11 -11.97 -42.40 15.95
N LEU A 12 -11.79 -41.46 15.03
CA LEU A 12 -10.48 -40.88 14.73
C LEU A 12 -10.16 -39.79 15.76
N PRO A 13 -8.98 -39.76 16.36
CA PRO A 13 -8.58 -38.66 17.23
C PRO A 13 -8.34 -37.42 16.39
N VAL A 14 -9.01 -36.35 16.74
CA VAL A 14 -8.72 -35.00 16.24
C VAL A 14 -7.34 -34.58 16.78
N ALA A 15 -6.33 -34.64 15.93
CA ALA A 15 -5.03 -34.05 16.24
C ALA A 15 -5.22 -32.53 16.32
N ALA A 16 -5.13 -31.99 17.54
CA ALA A 16 -5.02 -30.56 17.77
C ALA A 16 -3.75 -30.07 17.10
N VAL A 17 -3.91 -29.37 15.99
CA VAL A 17 -2.82 -28.61 15.37
C VAL A 17 -2.53 -27.46 16.32
N ALA A 18 -1.48 -27.60 17.12
CA ALA A 18 -0.92 -26.49 17.88
C ALA A 18 -0.44 -25.44 16.87
N GLN A 19 -1.21 -24.38 16.73
CA GLN A 19 -0.74 -23.18 16.05
C GLN A 19 0.43 -22.65 16.87
N SER A 20 1.63 -22.88 16.36
CA SER A 20 2.82 -22.17 16.82
C SER A 20 2.60 -20.70 16.54
N GLN A 21 2.06 -19.97 17.51
CA GLN A 21 2.22 -18.54 17.60
C GLN A 21 3.72 -18.31 17.68
N SER A 22 4.31 -17.93 16.57
CA SER A 22 5.65 -17.35 16.57
C SER A 22 5.60 -16.16 17.48
N ALA A 23 6.06 -16.36 18.73
CA ALA A 23 6.34 -15.27 19.64
C ALA A 23 7.34 -14.37 18.91
N GLN A 24 6.85 -13.24 18.41
CA GLN A 24 7.70 -12.15 18.02
C GLN A 24 8.51 -11.76 19.24
N ALA A 25 9.78 -12.10 19.20
CA ALA A 25 10.72 -11.69 20.21
C ALA A 25 10.64 -10.16 20.38
N PRO A 26 10.49 -9.64 21.60
CA PRO A 26 10.66 -8.23 21.88
C PRO A 26 12.17 -7.98 21.91
N GLY A 27 12.73 -7.81 20.76
CA GLY A 27 14.17 -7.62 20.66
C GLY A 27 14.49 -7.16 19.26
N ALA A 28 14.59 -5.91 19.14
CA ALA A 28 15.63 -5.27 18.39
C ALA A 28 15.18 -3.90 17.96
N SER A 29 15.98 -2.99 18.38
CA SER A 29 16.22 -1.70 17.74
C SER A 29 14.94 -0.89 17.60
N GLY A 30 14.72 -0.05 18.60
CA GLY A 30 13.89 1.13 18.47
C GLY A 30 14.45 2.03 17.37
N VAL A 31 14.42 1.56 16.12
CA VAL A 31 14.52 2.42 14.98
C VAL A 31 13.28 3.29 15.09
N LEU A 32 13.48 4.53 15.52
CA LEU A 32 12.44 5.55 15.54
C LEU A 32 11.87 5.61 14.14
N GLN A 33 10.70 4.99 13.93
CA GLN A 33 10.04 5.08 12.65
C GLN A 33 9.49 6.49 12.50
N PRO A 34 9.77 7.17 11.41
CA PRO A 34 9.25 8.51 11.18
C PRO A 34 7.72 8.43 11.09
N LYS A 35 7.06 9.41 11.71
CA LYS A 35 5.62 9.58 11.50
C LYS A 35 5.38 9.92 10.03
N THR A 36 4.54 9.15 9.35
CA THR A 36 4.16 9.41 7.96
C THR A 36 3.49 10.78 7.85
N THR A 37 3.99 11.61 6.95
CA THR A 37 3.45 12.94 6.65
C THR A 37 2.76 12.99 5.30
N GLU A 38 3.17 12.14 4.37
CA GLU A 38 2.62 12.01 3.03
C GLU A 38 2.94 10.62 2.47
N VAL A 39 2.29 10.24 1.39
CA VAL A 39 2.54 8.98 0.69
C VAL A 39 2.93 9.29 -0.75
N MET A 40 4.08 8.79 -1.17
CA MET A 40 4.46 8.79 -2.58
C MET A 40 3.79 7.60 -3.27
N VAL A 41 3.14 7.86 -4.39
CA VAL A 41 2.52 6.83 -5.22
C VAL A 41 3.21 6.82 -6.58
N MET A 42 3.79 5.68 -6.94
CA MET A 42 4.33 5.46 -8.28
C MET A 42 3.29 4.74 -9.11
N VAL A 43 2.79 5.41 -10.15
CA VAL A 43 1.77 4.89 -11.06
C VAL A 43 2.46 4.42 -12.34
N THR A 44 2.25 3.16 -12.69
CA THR A 44 2.86 2.54 -13.87
C THR A 44 1.77 1.82 -14.70
N PRO A 45 1.71 1.99 -16.03
CA PRO A 45 0.82 1.19 -16.87
C PRO A 45 1.06 -0.30 -16.65
N LYS A 46 -0.03 -1.07 -16.50
CA LYS A 46 0.08 -2.53 -16.37
C LYS A 46 0.66 -3.16 -17.63
N GLN A 47 1.32 -4.28 -17.44
CA GLN A 47 1.83 -5.07 -18.55
C GLN A 47 0.68 -5.46 -19.51
N GLY A 48 0.89 -5.28 -20.79
CA GLY A 48 -0.10 -5.58 -21.83
C GLY A 48 -1.11 -4.45 -22.09
N ILE A 49 -1.15 -3.41 -21.29
CA ILE A 49 -1.98 -2.22 -21.55
C ILE A 49 -1.31 -1.37 -22.64
N THR A 50 -2.08 -1.05 -23.67
CA THR A 50 -1.61 -0.24 -24.79
C THR A 50 -1.69 1.26 -24.47
N ARG A 51 -0.84 2.03 -25.15
CA ARG A 51 -0.93 3.50 -25.07
C ARG A 51 -2.31 4.02 -25.46
N GLN A 52 -2.97 3.39 -26.44
CA GLN A 52 -4.29 3.79 -26.90
C GLN A 52 -5.34 3.65 -25.78
N GLN A 53 -5.29 2.57 -24.99
CA GLN A 53 -6.19 2.37 -23.83
C GLN A 53 -5.99 3.47 -22.79
N ILE A 54 -4.74 3.78 -22.45
CA ILE A 54 -4.41 4.88 -21.53
C ILE A 54 -4.95 6.21 -22.07
N MET A 55 -4.69 6.53 -23.35
CA MET A 55 -5.09 7.80 -23.95
C MET A 55 -6.61 7.97 -24.05
N ALA A 56 -7.38 6.88 -24.14
CA ALA A 56 -8.84 6.94 -24.14
C ALA A 56 -9.42 7.45 -22.81
N VAL A 57 -8.75 7.15 -21.69
CA VAL A 57 -9.16 7.53 -20.32
C VAL A 57 -8.52 8.86 -19.90
N MET A 58 -7.42 9.26 -20.51
CA MET A 58 -6.60 10.39 -20.11
C MET A 58 -7.35 11.72 -19.94
N PRO A 59 -8.33 12.11 -20.78
CA PRO A 59 -9.04 13.36 -20.59
C PRO A 59 -9.85 13.43 -19.26
N SER A 60 -10.42 12.31 -18.82
CA SER A 60 -11.11 12.21 -17.53
C SER A 60 -10.11 12.10 -16.38
N GLU A 61 -9.05 11.35 -16.56
CA GLU A 61 -7.96 11.23 -15.60
C GLU A 61 -7.38 12.58 -15.23
N ILE A 62 -7.01 13.40 -16.20
CA ILE A 62 -6.45 14.73 -15.98
C ILE A 62 -7.42 15.60 -15.19
N ARG A 63 -8.72 15.59 -15.54
CA ARG A 63 -9.72 16.41 -14.82
C ARG A 63 -9.85 16.02 -13.36
N GLU A 64 -9.94 14.74 -13.06
CA GLU A 64 -10.09 14.25 -11.69
C GLU A 64 -8.78 14.47 -10.89
N THR A 65 -7.62 14.26 -11.50
CA THR A 65 -6.32 14.54 -10.87
C THR A 65 -6.18 16.04 -10.53
N VAL A 66 -6.59 16.93 -11.44
CA VAL A 66 -6.57 18.39 -11.17
C VAL A 66 -7.50 18.75 -10.01
N LYS A 67 -8.69 18.16 -9.92
CA LYS A 67 -9.59 18.38 -8.77
C LYS A 67 -8.93 17.96 -7.46
N LEU A 68 -8.36 16.77 -7.40
CA LEU A 68 -7.65 16.28 -6.22
C LEU A 68 -6.47 17.19 -5.83
N TYR A 69 -5.79 17.78 -6.80
CA TYR A 69 -4.73 18.75 -6.56
C TYR A 69 -5.28 20.05 -5.96
N LEU A 70 -6.35 20.60 -6.53
CA LEU A 70 -6.99 21.82 -6.04
C LEU A 70 -7.60 21.62 -4.64
N ASP A 71 -8.08 20.42 -4.34
CA ASP A 71 -8.59 20.02 -3.02
C ASP A 71 -7.47 19.72 -2.00
N GLY A 72 -6.20 19.82 -2.42
CA GLY A 72 -5.04 19.57 -1.58
C GLY A 72 -4.80 18.09 -1.24
N LYS A 73 -5.50 17.16 -1.89
CA LYS A 73 -5.28 15.71 -1.73
C LYS A 73 -4.01 15.25 -2.43
N ILE A 74 -3.70 15.85 -3.58
CA ILE A 74 -2.42 15.69 -4.27
C ILE A 74 -1.62 16.95 -4.02
N ARG A 75 -0.44 16.81 -3.41
CA ARG A 75 0.45 17.94 -3.15
C ARG A 75 1.33 18.28 -4.33
N GLN A 76 1.83 17.26 -5.00
CA GLN A 76 2.74 17.37 -6.15
C GLN A 76 2.56 16.16 -7.06
N TRP A 77 2.91 16.34 -8.33
CA TRP A 77 2.98 15.26 -9.31
C TRP A 77 4.14 15.46 -10.27
N TYR A 78 4.66 14.36 -10.77
CA TYR A 78 5.81 14.36 -11.67
C TYR A 78 5.66 13.29 -12.73
N SER A 79 6.08 13.59 -13.97
CA SER A 79 6.36 12.53 -14.94
C SER A 79 7.67 11.86 -14.58
N ARG A 80 7.73 10.55 -14.67
CA ARG A 80 8.98 9.81 -14.48
C ARG A 80 9.91 10.09 -15.64
N GLY A 81 11.19 10.34 -15.34
CA GLY A 81 12.21 10.60 -16.35
C GLY A 81 12.50 9.44 -17.30
N ASP A 82 12.13 8.21 -16.90
CA ASP A 82 12.22 7.01 -17.74
C ASP A 82 10.99 6.83 -18.67
N GLY A 83 10.02 7.74 -18.61
CA GLY A 83 8.79 7.70 -19.42
C GLY A 83 7.80 6.61 -19.05
N ARG A 84 8.00 5.88 -17.95
CA ARG A 84 7.19 4.72 -17.56
C ARG A 84 6.06 5.02 -16.56
N GLY A 85 5.59 6.25 -16.54
CA GLY A 85 4.46 6.62 -15.68
C GLY A 85 4.66 7.94 -14.94
N VAL A 86 3.97 8.09 -13.82
CA VAL A 86 3.96 9.31 -13.02
C VAL A 86 4.20 9.00 -11.55
N ILE A 87 4.61 10.02 -10.80
CA ILE A 87 4.72 10.00 -9.35
C ILE A 87 3.77 11.04 -8.79
N LEU A 88 3.00 10.66 -7.80
CA LEU A 88 2.07 11.54 -7.08
C LEU A 88 2.46 11.59 -5.60
N MET A 89 2.42 12.79 -5.02
CA MET A 89 2.59 13.00 -3.58
C MET A 89 1.22 13.24 -2.97
N ILE A 90 0.72 12.27 -2.21
CA ILE A 90 -0.63 12.28 -1.64
C ILE A 90 -0.57 12.75 -0.18
N ASP A 91 -1.44 13.69 0.19
CA ASP A 91 -1.64 14.09 1.59
C ASP A 91 -2.41 12.99 2.33
N ALA A 92 -1.69 11.99 2.79
CA ALA A 92 -2.20 10.84 3.51
C ALA A 92 -1.24 10.42 4.62
N LYS A 93 -1.78 9.80 5.67
CA LYS A 93 -0.98 9.31 6.81
C LYS A 93 -0.70 7.83 6.73
N THR A 94 -1.39 7.12 5.84
CA THR A 94 -1.21 5.69 5.60
C THR A 94 -1.29 5.38 4.12
N ALA A 95 -0.73 4.24 3.72
CA ALA A 95 -0.85 3.73 2.36
C ALA A 95 -2.33 3.47 1.97
N ASP A 96 -3.16 3.05 2.93
CA ASP A 96 -4.58 2.78 2.69
C ASP A 96 -5.38 4.06 2.44
N GLU A 97 -5.08 5.14 3.15
CA GLU A 97 -5.66 6.46 2.86
C GLU A 97 -5.28 6.94 1.45
N ALA A 98 -4.02 6.79 1.07
CA ALA A 98 -3.55 7.14 -0.27
C ALA A 98 -4.23 6.27 -1.34
N ARG A 99 -4.38 4.96 -1.09
CA ARG A 99 -5.07 4.04 -1.99
C ARG A 99 -6.52 4.46 -2.21
N ALA A 100 -7.25 4.82 -1.15
CA ALA A 100 -8.61 5.30 -1.26
C ALA A 100 -8.73 6.55 -2.15
N VAL A 101 -7.74 7.43 -2.14
CA VAL A 101 -7.68 8.58 -3.06
C VAL A 101 -7.43 8.11 -4.50
N MET A 102 -6.45 7.24 -4.72
CA MET A 102 -6.09 6.75 -6.06
C MET A 102 -7.21 5.95 -6.73
N GLU A 103 -7.95 5.16 -5.97
CA GLU A 103 -9.11 4.38 -6.46
C GLU A 103 -10.26 5.26 -6.98
N THR A 104 -10.26 6.55 -6.69
CA THR A 104 -11.23 7.50 -7.28
C THR A 104 -10.86 7.90 -8.70
N LEU A 105 -9.62 7.70 -9.13
CA LEU A 105 -9.11 8.09 -10.44
C LEU A 105 -9.52 7.10 -11.54
N PRO A 106 -9.85 7.58 -12.75
CA PRO A 106 -10.31 6.73 -13.85
C PRO A 106 -9.34 5.62 -14.26
N LEU A 107 -8.03 5.87 -14.33
CA LEU A 107 -7.06 4.84 -14.69
C LEU A 107 -7.02 3.69 -13.69
N SER A 108 -7.16 3.99 -12.40
CA SER A 108 -7.23 2.97 -11.33
C SER A 108 -8.56 2.22 -11.36
N LYS A 109 -9.68 2.92 -11.58
CA LYS A 109 -11.02 2.30 -11.72
C LYS A 109 -11.09 1.31 -12.87
N GLU A 110 -10.48 1.64 -13.98
CA GLU A 110 -10.42 0.77 -15.17
C GLU A 110 -9.27 -0.24 -15.09
N GLN A 111 -8.54 -0.27 -13.98
CA GLN A 111 -7.45 -1.21 -13.72
C GLN A 111 -6.35 -1.20 -14.79
N LEU A 112 -6.08 -0.04 -15.36
CA LEU A 112 -5.08 0.14 -16.41
C LEU A 112 -3.67 0.36 -15.86
N VAL A 113 -3.54 0.62 -14.56
CA VAL A 113 -2.28 0.95 -13.89
C VAL A 113 -2.04 0.08 -12.66
N ASP A 114 -0.79 -0.05 -12.30
CA ASP A 114 -0.31 -0.56 -11.01
C ASP A 114 0.22 0.61 -10.20
N ASP A 115 -0.19 0.67 -8.93
CA ASP A 115 0.18 1.72 -8.00
C ASP A 115 1.05 1.13 -6.88
N GLU A 116 2.24 1.68 -6.70
CA GLU A 116 3.11 1.38 -5.56
C GLU A 116 3.05 2.52 -4.56
N TYR A 117 2.79 2.20 -3.28
CA TYR A 117 2.59 3.16 -2.20
C TYR A 117 3.77 3.16 -1.25
N ILE A 118 4.45 4.29 -1.09
CA ILE A 118 5.61 4.47 -0.22
C ILE A 118 5.29 5.56 0.80
N PRO A 119 4.97 5.21 2.06
CA PRO A 119 4.81 6.20 3.13
C PRO A 119 6.11 6.95 3.38
N LEU A 120 6.03 8.27 3.45
CA LEU A 120 7.16 9.16 3.69
C LEU A 120 6.99 9.92 5.00
N GLY A 121 8.10 10.16 5.66
CA GLY A 121 8.17 10.95 6.88
C GLY A 121 9.45 11.79 6.91
N PRO A 122 9.64 12.59 7.97
CA PRO A 122 10.85 13.38 8.14
C PRO A 122 12.11 12.51 8.12
N LEU A 123 13.20 13.07 7.62
CA LEU A 123 14.49 12.38 7.60
C LEU A 123 15.02 12.19 9.03
N MET A 124 14.82 11.00 9.59
CA MET A 124 15.13 10.67 10.98
C MET A 124 16.60 10.85 11.39
N PRO A 125 17.62 10.56 10.56
CA PRO A 125 19.01 10.79 10.94
C PRO A 125 19.32 12.21 11.35
N LEU A 126 18.60 13.21 10.82
CA LEU A 126 18.77 14.61 11.21
C LEU A 126 18.40 14.85 12.69
N MET A 127 17.45 14.11 13.24
CA MET A 127 17.09 14.17 14.66
C MET A 127 18.23 13.72 15.56
N GLY A 128 19.02 12.73 15.13
CA GLY A 128 20.21 12.26 15.84
C GLY A 128 21.38 13.24 15.82
N LEU A 129 21.44 14.14 14.84
CA LEU A 129 22.47 15.16 14.74
C LEU A 129 22.21 16.36 15.66
N ILE A 130 20.95 16.59 16.05
CA ILE A 130 20.57 17.73 16.89
C ILE A 130 20.90 17.47 18.37
N GLY A 131 21.18 16.23 18.77
CA GLY A 131 21.49 15.85 20.13
C GLY A 131 20.48 16.32 21.19
N PRO A 132 20.40 15.73 22.38
CA PRO A 132 19.63 16.33 23.45
C PRO A 132 20.29 17.68 23.81
N PRO A 133 19.47 18.71 24.15
CA PRO A 133 20.03 19.99 24.57
C PRO A 133 21.02 19.75 25.73
N ALA A 134 22.23 20.29 25.60
CA ALA A 134 23.24 20.18 26.66
C ALA A 134 22.62 20.66 27.97
N GLN A 135 22.52 19.75 28.92
CA GLN A 135 22.11 20.11 30.28
C GLN A 135 23.24 21.00 30.86
N ARG A 136 22.93 22.26 31.09
CA ARG A 136 23.78 23.21 31.81
C ARG A 136 23.51 23.11 33.29
#